data_627d588a78ac16f43ccbca6848f2c721
#
_entry.id   627d588a78ac16f43ccbca6848f2c721
#
_cell.length_a   1.000
_cell.length_b   1.000
_cell.length_c   1.000
_cell.angle_alpha   90.00
_cell.angle_beta   90.00
_cell.angle_gamma   90.00
#
_symmetry.space_group_name_H-M   'P 1'
#
loop_
_entity.id
_entity.type
_entity.pdbx_description
1 polymer ?
#
loop_
_entity_poly.entity_id
_entity_poly.type
_entity_poly.pdbx_seq_one_letter_code
_entity_poly.pdbx_strand_id
1 'polypeptide(L)'
;IIDDGVGMSQNDATICFQKHTTSKIKETIDIMHINTMGFRDEALSSIASIAEVELKTKTQGDLIGTFITIDNSKIQKKTQIATKKGTSIAVKNLFFNIPARKNFLKSDKIEMKHILESFIQLAIANQQISFKLNNDGKVIYNIPKTNLKQRIIQVFGKKYNQKILPIKEETSIVSIDGFLGNPLDSRKTKGEQFLYVNKRFIRSGYLNHAIKNAMQNIIQPDQYPSYFIFLRIKPSDIDINIHPNKIE
;
A
#
# COMPACT_ATOMS: atom_id res chain seq x y z
N ILE A 1 -2.13 12.07 5.13
CA ILE A 1 -2.65 10.72 5.45
C ILE A 1 -3.17 10.76 6.87
N ILE A 2 -4.38 10.27 7.07
CA ILE A 2 -5.03 10.24 8.39
C ILE A 2 -5.55 8.81 8.61
N ASP A 3 -5.24 8.21 9.75
CA ASP A 3 -5.75 6.90 10.14
C ASP A 3 -6.36 6.93 11.56
N ASP A 4 -7.21 5.97 11.85
CA ASP A 4 -7.82 5.71 13.15
C ASP A 4 -7.20 4.49 13.88
N GLY A 5 -5.93 4.20 13.57
CA GLY A 5 -5.16 3.09 14.11
C GLY A 5 -4.86 3.22 15.60
N VAL A 6 -3.85 2.50 16.05
CA VAL A 6 -3.45 2.48 17.47
C VAL A 6 -2.85 3.81 17.95
N GLY A 7 -2.33 4.62 17.02
CA GLY A 7 -1.57 5.81 17.34
C GLY A 7 -0.15 5.50 17.82
N MET A 8 0.56 6.53 18.25
CA MET A 8 1.90 6.42 18.81
C MET A 8 1.96 7.14 20.16
N SER A 9 2.73 6.59 21.11
CA SER A 9 3.09 7.30 22.32
C SER A 9 3.95 8.53 22.00
N GLN A 10 4.08 9.47 22.93
CA GLN A 10 4.93 10.64 22.73
C GLN A 10 6.40 10.26 22.43
N ASN A 11 6.89 9.18 23.04
CA ASN A 11 8.23 8.68 22.79
C ASN A 11 8.34 8.08 21.38
N ASP A 12 7.44 7.18 21.00
CA ASP A 12 7.43 6.56 19.67
C ASP A 12 7.30 7.60 18.57
N ALA A 13 6.44 8.61 18.76
CA ALA A 13 6.27 9.72 17.83
C ALA A 13 7.57 10.54 17.64
N THR A 14 8.43 10.59 18.66
CA THR A 14 9.70 11.30 18.60
C THR A 14 10.77 10.50 17.84
N ILE A 15 10.78 9.18 18.03
CA ILE A 15 11.81 8.31 17.45
C ILE A 15 11.44 7.75 16.08
N CYS A 16 10.17 7.75 15.66
CA CYS A 16 9.73 7.15 14.42
C CYS A 16 10.35 7.76 13.14
N PHE A 17 10.98 8.92 13.25
CA PHE A 17 11.72 9.56 12.15
C PHE A 17 13.23 9.33 12.21
N GLN A 18 13.73 8.61 13.20
CA GLN A 18 15.15 8.26 13.29
C GLN A 18 15.42 7.03 12.39
N LYS A 19 16.65 6.95 11.89
CA LYS A 19 17.08 5.77 11.12
C LYS A 19 17.23 4.57 12.06
N HIS A 20 16.94 3.38 11.55
CA HIS A 20 17.10 2.12 12.26
C HIS A 20 16.23 1.94 13.52
N THR A 21 15.17 2.71 13.66
CA THR A 21 14.17 2.51 14.69
C THR A 21 13.01 1.70 14.15
N THR A 22 12.69 0.57 14.77
CA THR A 22 11.48 -0.19 14.47
C THR A 22 10.87 -0.74 15.74
N SER A 23 9.56 -0.57 15.86
CA SER A 23 8.77 -1.18 16.94
C SER A 23 8.36 -2.62 16.64
N LYS A 24 8.67 -3.11 15.41
CA LYS A 24 8.13 -4.38 14.87
C LYS A 24 9.14 -5.52 14.83
N ILE A 25 10.42 -5.24 15.02
CA ILE A 25 11.51 -6.22 15.01
C ILE A 25 12.32 -6.02 16.27
N LYS A 26 12.39 -7.04 17.11
CA LYS A 26 13.24 -7.07 18.32
C LYS A 26 14.43 -8.00 18.12
N GLU A 27 14.23 -9.07 17.36
CA GLU A 27 15.24 -10.11 17.10
C GLU A 27 15.31 -10.43 15.61
N THR A 28 16.45 -10.96 15.16
CA THR A 28 16.68 -11.33 13.75
C THR A 28 15.66 -12.35 13.24
N ILE A 29 15.16 -13.21 14.11
CA ILE A 29 14.15 -14.23 13.77
C ILE A 29 12.78 -13.62 13.45
N ASP A 30 12.48 -12.42 13.97
CA ASP A 30 11.23 -11.71 13.67
C ASP A 30 11.12 -11.36 12.19
N ILE A 31 12.27 -11.22 11.50
CA ILE A 31 12.32 -10.92 10.05
C ILE A 31 11.64 -12.03 9.24
N MET A 32 11.75 -13.29 9.69
CA MET A 32 11.14 -14.45 9.02
C MET A 32 9.64 -14.58 9.29
N HIS A 33 9.11 -13.88 10.29
CA HIS A 33 7.71 -13.97 10.70
C HIS A 33 6.92 -12.67 10.45
N ILE A 34 7.43 -11.77 9.61
CA ILE A 34 6.81 -10.48 9.35
C ILE A 34 5.50 -10.63 8.60
N ASN A 35 4.39 -10.46 9.31
CA ASN A 35 3.04 -10.36 8.76
C ASN A 35 2.59 -8.92 8.46
N THR A 36 3.43 -7.92 8.78
CA THR A 36 3.12 -6.50 8.54
C THR A 36 3.65 -6.03 7.19
N MET A 37 2.98 -5.08 6.56
CA MET A 37 3.38 -4.54 5.26
C MET A 37 4.74 -3.84 5.31
N GLY A 38 5.09 -3.15 6.40
CA GLY A 38 6.39 -2.52 6.65
C GLY A 38 7.09 -3.15 7.85
N PHE A 39 8.41 -3.35 7.75
CA PHE A 39 9.26 -3.81 8.83
C PHE A 39 10.52 -2.96 9.01
N ARG A 40 10.85 -2.10 8.04
CA ARG A 40 11.92 -1.11 8.11
C ARG A 40 11.25 0.26 8.16
N ASP A 41 11.37 0.95 9.29
CA ASP A 41 10.77 2.28 9.47
C ASP A 41 11.62 3.40 8.84
N GLU A 42 12.42 3.05 7.82
CA GLU A 42 13.26 3.98 7.05
C GLU A 42 12.44 4.93 6.15
N ALA A 43 11.16 4.61 5.87
CA ALA A 43 10.32 5.43 5.01
C ALA A 43 10.08 6.81 5.61
N LEU A 44 9.74 6.90 6.90
CA LEU A 44 9.47 8.17 7.56
C LEU A 44 10.74 9.02 7.69
N SER A 45 11.88 8.41 8.04
CA SER A 45 13.15 9.12 8.10
C SER A 45 13.60 9.63 6.73
N SER A 46 13.40 8.84 5.68
CA SER A 46 13.67 9.26 4.30
C SER A 46 12.77 10.41 3.85
N ILE A 47 11.47 10.37 4.15
CA ILE A 47 10.52 11.44 3.84
C ILE A 47 10.92 12.72 4.58
N ALA A 48 11.22 12.62 5.88
CA ALA A 48 11.60 13.76 6.71
C ALA A 48 12.91 14.43 6.27
N SER A 49 13.77 13.72 5.53
CA SER A 49 15.02 14.28 4.99
C SER A 49 14.82 15.15 3.74
N ILE A 50 13.67 15.03 3.07
CA ILE A 50 13.41 15.67 1.77
C ILE A 50 12.12 16.49 1.73
N ALA A 51 11.40 16.56 2.85
CA ALA A 51 10.11 17.24 2.95
C ALA A 51 9.93 17.82 4.36
N GLU A 52 9.06 18.80 4.48
CA GLU A 52 8.53 19.24 5.76
C GLU A 52 7.42 18.26 6.20
N VAL A 53 7.46 17.80 7.44
CA VAL A 53 6.50 16.82 7.95
C VAL A 53 5.81 17.35 9.21
N GLU A 54 4.48 17.24 9.25
CA GLU A 54 3.68 17.43 10.45
C GLU A 54 3.08 16.09 10.88
N LEU A 55 3.31 15.71 12.12
CA LEU A 55 2.74 14.52 12.74
C LEU A 55 1.81 14.93 13.88
N LYS A 56 0.61 14.38 13.90
CA LYS A 56 -0.32 14.42 15.03
C LYS A 56 -0.70 13.00 15.38
N THR A 57 -0.52 12.59 16.62
CA THR A 57 -0.84 11.22 17.01
C THR A 57 -1.28 11.12 18.45
N LYS A 58 -2.07 10.10 18.75
CA LYS A 58 -2.58 9.81 20.08
C LYS A 58 -2.94 8.33 20.21
N THR A 59 -2.54 7.69 21.29
CA THR A 59 -2.99 6.33 21.63
C THR A 59 -4.33 6.34 22.34
N GLN A 60 -4.94 5.17 22.53
CA GLN A 60 -6.20 5.02 23.27
C GLN A 60 -6.07 5.43 24.75
N GLY A 61 -4.90 5.19 25.35
CA GLY A 61 -4.66 5.45 26.80
C GLY A 61 -4.24 6.88 27.10
N ASP A 62 -3.86 7.66 26.09
CA ASP A 62 -3.39 9.03 26.32
C ASP A 62 -4.56 10.00 26.48
N LEU A 63 -4.45 10.94 27.41
CA LEU A 63 -5.42 12.04 27.56
C LEU A 63 -5.25 13.08 26.45
N ILE A 64 -4.00 13.41 26.12
CA ILE A 64 -3.61 14.45 25.16
C ILE A 64 -2.67 13.81 24.13
N GLY A 65 -2.83 14.21 22.87
CA GLY A 65 -1.95 13.76 21.79
C GLY A 65 -0.68 14.59 21.66
N THR A 66 0.20 14.11 20.78
CA THR A 66 1.49 14.73 20.46
C THR A 66 1.44 15.34 19.07
N PHE A 67 1.93 16.56 18.93
CA PHE A 67 2.17 17.24 17.66
C PHE A 67 3.66 17.48 17.48
N ILE A 68 4.19 17.08 16.33
CA ILE A 68 5.60 17.25 15.97
C ILE A 68 5.67 17.87 14.57
N THR A 69 6.54 18.85 14.39
CA THR A 69 6.94 19.33 13.07
C THR A 69 8.41 19.01 12.84
N ILE A 70 8.73 18.57 11.63
CA ILE A 70 10.06 18.13 11.24
C ILE A 70 10.44 18.82 9.94
N ASP A 71 11.66 19.29 9.89
CA ASP A 71 12.31 19.87 8.71
C ASP A 71 13.77 19.41 8.69
N ASN A 72 14.27 19.00 7.50
CA ASN A 72 15.64 18.50 7.33
C ASN A 72 16.02 17.42 8.37
N SER A 73 15.13 16.46 8.61
CA SER A 73 15.27 15.38 9.60
C SER A 73 15.42 15.86 11.05
N LYS A 74 15.17 17.13 11.35
CA LYS A 74 15.26 17.70 12.71
C LYS A 74 13.88 18.10 13.20
N ILE A 75 13.60 17.76 14.45
CA ILE A 75 12.37 18.19 15.11
C ILE A 75 12.50 19.70 15.38
N GLN A 76 11.61 20.48 14.77
CA GLN A 76 11.52 21.93 14.95
C GLN A 76 10.60 22.29 16.11
N LYS A 77 9.53 21.54 16.27
CA LYS A 77 8.53 21.79 17.31
C LYS A 77 7.97 20.45 17.83
N LYS A 78 7.79 20.37 19.14
CA LYS A 78 7.08 19.27 19.80
C LYS A 78 6.17 19.85 20.87
N THR A 79 4.87 19.63 20.74
CA THR A 79 3.86 20.16 21.67
C THR A 79 2.75 19.15 21.90
N GLN A 80 2.00 19.34 22.96
CA GLN A 80 0.75 18.62 23.19
C GLN A 80 -0.37 19.23 22.35
N ILE A 81 -1.31 18.39 21.90
CA ILE A 81 -2.45 18.81 21.10
C ILE A 81 -3.69 17.94 21.39
N ALA A 82 -4.86 18.57 21.41
CA ALA A 82 -6.10 17.82 21.39
C ALA A 82 -6.31 17.20 20.03
N THR A 83 -6.30 15.88 19.95
CA THR A 83 -6.53 15.11 18.70
C THR A 83 -7.25 13.81 18.99
N LYS A 84 -7.85 13.22 17.96
CA LYS A 84 -8.47 11.90 18.04
C LYS A 84 -7.38 10.82 18.11
N LYS A 85 -7.76 9.63 18.60
CA LYS A 85 -6.93 8.42 18.50
C LYS A 85 -6.55 8.15 17.04
N GLY A 86 -5.33 7.67 16.84
CA GLY A 86 -4.77 7.36 15.51
C GLY A 86 -3.63 8.29 15.15
N THR A 87 -3.32 8.36 13.86
CA THR A 87 -2.19 9.16 13.37
C THR A 87 -2.59 10.01 12.17
N SER A 88 -2.13 11.25 12.13
CA SER A 88 -2.23 12.15 11.00
C SER A 88 -0.83 12.61 10.61
N ILE A 89 -0.42 12.34 9.36
CA ILE A 89 0.85 12.77 8.80
C ILE A 89 0.57 13.65 7.59
N ALA A 90 1.10 14.87 7.61
CA ALA A 90 1.14 15.75 6.45
C ALA A 90 2.59 15.89 5.96
N VAL A 91 2.81 15.58 4.69
CA VAL A 91 4.08 15.78 3.99
C VAL A 91 3.91 17.00 3.09
N LYS A 92 4.73 18.01 3.30
CA LYS A 92 4.65 19.31 2.62
C LYS A 92 5.97 19.62 1.93
N ASN A 93 5.93 20.45 0.91
CA ASN A 93 7.10 20.98 0.23
C ASN A 93 8.11 19.89 -0.19
N LEU A 94 7.61 18.77 -0.76
CA LEU A 94 8.44 17.65 -1.19
C LEU A 94 9.61 18.13 -2.07
N PHE A 95 10.84 17.68 -1.75
CA PHE A 95 12.10 18.05 -2.40
C PHE A 95 12.48 19.53 -2.28
N PHE A 96 11.98 20.25 -1.27
CA PHE A 96 12.32 21.67 -1.08
C PHE A 96 13.83 21.92 -0.97
N ASN A 97 14.56 20.99 -0.38
CA ASN A 97 16.01 21.05 -0.17
C ASN A 97 16.83 20.30 -1.24
N ILE A 98 16.18 19.72 -2.27
CA ILE A 98 16.84 19.01 -3.38
C ILE A 98 16.26 19.48 -4.72
N PRO A 99 16.64 20.67 -5.21
CA PRO A 99 16.07 21.27 -6.42
C PRO A 99 16.16 20.36 -7.64
N ALA A 100 17.26 19.62 -7.79
CA ALA A 100 17.44 18.66 -8.88
C ALA A 100 16.32 17.60 -8.89
N ARG A 101 15.99 17.00 -7.73
CA ARG A 101 14.89 16.02 -7.64
C ARG A 101 13.53 16.65 -7.87
N LYS A 102 13.31 17.88 -7.41
CA LYS A 102 12.06 18.61 -7.66
C LYS A 102 11.81 18.78 -9.15
N ASN A 103 12.85 19.07 -9.94
CA ASN A 103 12.75 19.21 -11.39
C ASN A 103 12.49 17.88 -12.12
N PHE A 104 12.71 16.73 -11.49
CA PHE A 104 12.38 15.41 -12.05
C PHE A 104 10.94 14.97 -11.80
N LEU A 105 10.18 15.66 -10.96
CA LEU A 105 8.76 15.40 -10.82
C LEU A 105 8.06 15.56 -12.17
N LYS A 106 7.20 14.60 -12.46
CA LYS A 106 6.40 14.65 -13.69
C LYS A 106 5.24 15.65 -13.52
N SER A 107 4.41 15.77 -14.55
CA SER A 107 3.20 16.59 -14.43
C SER A 107 2.27 16.03 -13.34
N ASP A 108 1.48 16.90 -12.72
CA ASP A 108 0.52 16.54 -11.66
C ASP A 108 -0.39 15.38 -12.09
N LYS A 109 -0.77 15.34 -13.37
CA LYS A 109 -1.57 14.26 -13.93
C LYS A 109 -0.85 12.90 -13.87
N ILE A 110 0.46 12.87 -14.13
CA ILE A 110 1.26 11.63 -14.10
C ILE A 110 1.49 11.22 -12.64
N GLU A 111 1.84 12.16 -11.77
CA GLU A 111 2.03 11.88 -10.34
C GLU A 111 0.72 11.39 -9.69
N MET A 112 -0.41 12.00 -10.04
CA MET A 112 -1.72 11.55 -9.58
C MET A 112 -2.05 10.13 -10.04
N LYS A 113 -1.64 9.74 -11.26
CA LYS A 113 -1.79 8.36 -11.73
C LYS A 113 -1.01 7.39 -10.85
N HIS A 114 0.24 7.70 -10.48
CA HIS A 114 1.04 6.86 -9.59
C HIS A 114 0.43 6.76 -8.17
N ILE A 115 -0.11 7.87 -7.67
CA ILE A 115 -0.83 7.89 -6.39
C ILE A 115 -2.06 6.99 -6.45
N LEU A 116 -2.85 7.08 -7.53
CA LEU A 116 -4.03 6.24 -7.74
C LEU A 116 -3.68 4.75 -7.85
N GLU A 117 -2.63 4.41 -8.59
CA GLU A 117 -2.14 3.03 -8.70
C GLU A 117 -1.77 2.46 -7.32
N SER A 118 -0.98 3.20 -6.54
CA SER A 118 -0.59 2.81 -5.18
C SER A 118 -1.80 2.69 -4.25
N PHE A 119 -2.74 3.64 -4.31
CA PHE A 119 -3.97 3.62 -3.53
C PHE A 119 -4.82 2.38 -3.84
N ILE A 120 -5.01 2.07 -5.13
CA ILE A 120 -5.78 0.91 -5.58
C ILE A 120 -5.13 -0.40 -5.10
N GLN A 121 -3.82 -0.52 -5.23
CA GLN A 121 -3.07 -1.70 -4.76
C GLN A 121 -3.30 -1.93 -3.26
N LEU A 122 -3.19 -0.88 -2.45
CA LEU A 122 -3.43 -0.94 -1.01
C LEU A 122 -4.89 -1.26 -0.67
N ALA A 123 -5.83 -0.62 -1.37
CA ALA A 123 -7.26 -0.81 -1.13
C ALA A 123 -7.73 -2.24 -1.46
N ILE A 124 -7.22 -2.84 -2.53
CA ILE A 124 -7.51 -4.23 -2.92
C ILE A 124 -6.91 -5.21 -1.91
N ALA A 125 -5.68 -4.97 -1.42
CA ALA A 125 -5.03 -5.84 -0.43
C ALA A 125 -5.73 -5.84 0.94
N ASN A 126 -6.38 -4.73 1.32
CA ASN A 126 -6.90 -4.50 2.67
C ASN A 126 -8.41 -4.24 2.68
N GLN A 127 -9.19 -5.28 2.36
CA GLN A 127 -10.66 -5.17 2.22
C GLN A 127 -11.35 -4.79 3.54
N GLN A 128 -10.74 -5.12 4.68
CA GLN A 128 -11.29 -4.87 6.02
C GLN A 128 -11.07 -3.42 6.51
N ILE A 129 -10.37 -2.61 5.71
CA ILE A 129 -10.10 -1.20 6.01
C ILE A 129 -10.95 -0.33 5.07
N SER A 130 -11.55 0.74 5.61
CA SER A 130 -12.18 1.79 4.81
C SER A 130 -11.12 2.74 4.28
N PHE A 131 -11.24 3.14 3.01
CA PHE A 131 -10.30 4.07 2.38
C PHE A 131 -11.03 5.27 1.82
N LYS A 132 -10.45 6.45 1.99
CA LYS A 132 -10.91 7.69 1.36
C LYS A 132 -9.73 8.40 0.72
N LEU A 133 -9.88 8.79 -0.54
CA LEU A 133 -8.90 9.60 -1.26
C LEU A 133 -9.56 10.90 -1.70
N ASN A 134 -8.95 12.01 -1.31
CA ASN A 134 -9.35 13.33 -1.75
C ASN A 134 -8.23 13.94 -2.61
N ASN A 135 -8.59 14.71 -3.61
CA ASN A 135 -7.69 15.55 -4.40
C ASN A 135 -8.31 16.94 -4.55
N ASP A 136 -7.62 17.99 -4.11
CA ASP A 136 -8.06 19.38 -4.19
C ASP A 136 -9.51 19.59 -3.68
N GLY A 137 -9.81 19.04 -2.51
CA GLY A 137 -11.13 19.11 -1.90
C GLY A 137 -12.19 18.17 -2.49
N LYS A 138 -11.91 17.50 -3.62
CA LYS A 138 -12.84 16.55 -4.25
C LYS A 138 -12.58 15.13 -3.78
N VAL A 139 -13.63 14.40 -3.47
CA VAL A 139 -13.56 12.98 -3.13
C VAL A 139 -13.39 12.17 -4.41
N ILE A 140 -12.23 11.54 -4.60
CA ILE A 140 -11.95 10.63 -5.71
C ILE A 140 -12.45 9.22 -5.39
N TYR A 141 -12.15 8.73 -4.18
CA TYR A 141 -12.63 7.45 -3.68
C TYR A 141 -13.18 7.60 -2.26
N ASN A 142 -14.26 6.90 -2.00
CA ASN A 142 -14.81 6.66 -0.66
C ASN A 142 -15.26 5.20 -0.61
N ILE A 143 -14.39 4.34 -0.07
CA ILE A 143 -14.48 2.89 -0.18
C ILE A 143 -14.63 2.31 1.23
N PRO A 144 -15.84 1.92 1.67
CA PRO A 144 -16.05 1.28 2.97
C PRO A 144 -15.43 -0.12 3.01
N LYS A 145 -15.19 -0.65 4.22
CA LYS A 145 -14.77 -2.03 4.43
C LYS A 145 -15.77 -3.02 3.82
N THR A 146 -15.28 -4.12 3.26
CA THR A 146 -16.12 -5.10 2.56
C THR A 146 -15.35 -6.40 2.29
N ASN A 147 -15.89 -7.31 1.46
CA ASN A 147 -15.18 -8.46 0.91
C ASN A 147 -14.45 -8.12 -0.40
N LEU A 148 -13.60 -9.03 -0.88
CA LEU A 148 -12.77 -8.79 -2.05
C LEU A 148 -13.60 -8.49 -3.32
N LYS A 149 -14.68 -9.25 -3.58
CA LYS A 149 -15.54 -9.01 -4.75
C LYS A 149 -16.12 -7.61 -4.75
N GLN A 150 -16.69 -7.20 -3.64
CA GLN A 150 -17.28 -5.86 -3.49
C GLN A 150 -16.21 -4.77 -3.55
N ARG A 151 -15.00 -5.02 -3.03
CA ARG A 151 -13.87 -4.10 -3.13
C ARG A 151 -13.46 -3.86 -4.59
N ILE A 152 -13.38 -4.90 -5.40
CA ILE A 152 -13.11 -4.78 -6.83
C ILE A 152 -14.20 -3.94 -7.51
N ILE A 153 -15.47 -4.20 -7.19
CA ILE A 153 -16.60 -3.44 -7.74
C ILE A 153 -16.56 -1.97 -7.30
N GLN A 154 -16.21 -1.68 -6.04
CA GLN A 154 -16.08 -0.30 -5.55
C GLN A 154 -14.96 0.48 -6.27
N VAL A 155 -13.87 -0.19 -6.61
CA VAL A 155 -12.71 0.42 -7.27
C VAL A 155 -12.91 0.57 -8.77
N PHE A 156 -13.39 -0.48 -9.44
CA PHE A 156 -13.45 -0.55 -10.92
C PHE A 156 -14.84 -0.33 -11.50
N GLY A 157 -15.85 -0.24 -10.63
CA GLY A 157 -17.22 0.05 -11.01
C GLY A 157 -18.14 -1.17 -11.12
N LYS A 158 -19.44 -0.93 -11.09
CA LYS A 158 -20.50 -1.96 -11.00
C LYS A 158 -20.45 -3.02 -12.09
N LYS A 159 -19.93 -2.69 -13.29
CA LYS A 159 -19.76 -3.64 -14.39
C LYS A 159 -18.92 -4.87 -14.04
N TYR A 160 -18.01 -4.75 -13.05
CA TYR A 160 -17.16 -5.87 -12.61
C TYR A 160 -17.93 -6.97 -11.88
N ASN A 161 -19.15 -6.71 -11.43
CA ASN A 161 -19.94 -7.74 -10.76
C ASN A 161 -20.20 -8.99 -11.64
N GLN A 162 -20.33 -8.80 -12.95
CA GLN A 162 -20.58 -9.87 -13.91
C GLN A 162 -19.31 -10.29 -14.70
N LYS A 163 -18.22 -9.52 -14.55
CA LYS A 163 -16.98 -9.69 -15.33
C LYS A 163 -15.89 -10.47 -14.62
N ILE A 164 -16.10 -10.85 -13.36
CA ILE A 164 -15.10 -11.55 -12.57
C ILE A 164 -15.63 -12.89 -12.08
N LEU A 165 -14.79 -13.92 -12.22
CA LEU A 165 -15.05 -15.29 -11.82
C LEU A 165 -14.17 -15.64 -10.62
N PRO A 166 -14.72 -16.21 -9.53
CA PRO A 166 -13.93 -16.60 -8.38
C PRO A 166 -12.99 -17.75 -8.72
N ILE A 167 -11.80 -17.70 -8.14
CA ILE A 167 -10.85 -18.82 -8.12
C ILE A 167 -10.49 -19.15 -6.70
N LYS A 168 -10.34 -20.43 -6.42
CA LYS A 168 -9.84 -20.93 -5.14
C LYS A 168 -9.16 -22.26 -5.37
N GLU A 169 -7.91 -22.38 -4.93
CA GLU A 169 -7.14 -23.60 -4.97
C GLU A 169 -6.29 -23.70 -3.72
N GLU A 170 -6.12 -24.87 -3.19
CA GLU A 170 -5.35 -25.13 -1.99
C GLU A 170 -4.43 -26.31 -2.21
N THR A 171 -3.12 -26.08 -2.10
CA THR A 171 -2.09 -27.11 -2.21
C THR A 171 -1.31 -27.20 -0.90
N SER A 172 -0.40 -28.17 -0.80
CA SER A 172 0.48 -28.29 0.37
C SER A 172 1.46 -27.11 0.53
N ILE A 173 1.71 -26.33 -0.54
CA ILE A 173 2.72 -25.27 -0.58
C ILE A 173 2.07 -23.87 -0.61
N VAL A 174 0.98 -23.72 -1.37
CA VAL A 174 0.36 -22.41 -1.61
C VAL A 174 -1.16 -22.52 -1.61
N SER A 175 -1.82 -21.57 -0.96
CA SER A 175 -3.24 -21.30 -1.15
C SER A 175 -3.40 -20.15 -2.14
N ILE A 176 -4.25 -20.35 -3.14
CA ILE A 176 -4.59 -19.37 -4.17
C ILE A 176 -6.05 -18.98 -4.00
N ASP A 177 -6.36 -17.73 -3.85
CA ASP A 177 -7.73 -17.24 -3.87
C ASP A 177 -7.83 -15.90 -4.62
N GLY A 178 -9.02 -15.57 -5.10
CA GLY A 178 -9.22 -14.32 -5.80
C GLY A 178 -10.24 -14.38 -6.93
N PHE A 179 -10.00 -13.58 -7.96
CA PHE A 179 -10.88 -13.47 -9.10
C PHE A 179 -10.08 -13.36 -10.40
N LEU A 180 -10.56 -14.04 -11.44
CA LEU A 180 -10.15 -13.84 -12.84
C LEU A 180 -11.19 -13.03 -13.56
N GLY A 181 -10.76 -12.16 -14.46
CA GLY A 181 -11.66 -11.51 -15.42
C GLY A 181 -12.22 -12.51 -16.43
N ASN A 182 -13.46 -12.28 -16.84
CA ASN A 182 -14.04 -13.06 -17.92
C ASN A 182 -13.13 -12.93 -19.17
N PRO A 183 -12.71 -14.02 -19.80
CA PRO A 183 -11.86 -13.99 -21.01
C PRO A 183 -12.41 -13.11 -22.13
N LEU A 184 -13.73 -13.04 -22.29
CA LEU A 184 -14.41 -12.19 -23.28
C LEU A 184 -14.22 -10.68 -23.02
N ASP A 185 -13.85 -10.30 -21.80
CA ASP A 185 -13.60 -8.92 -21.39
C ASP A 185 -12.10 -8.59 -21.34
N SER A 186 -11.23 -9.45 -21.87
CA SER A 186 -9.78 -9.23 -21.93
C SER A 186 -9.44 -7.98 -22.75
N ARG A 187 -8.29 -7.34 -22.48
CA ARG A 187 -7.94 -6.04 -23.04
C ARG A 187 -6.59 -6.05 -23.76
N LYS A 188 -6.44 -5.17 -24.75
CA LYS A 188 -5.17 -4.94 -25.45
C LYS A 188 -4.11 -4.26 -24.56
N THR A 189 -4.51 -3.63 -23.46
CA THR A 189 -3.62 -2.91 -22.56
C THR A 189 -3.51 -3.60 -21.20
N LYS A 190 -2.30 -3.64 -20.65
CA LYS A 190 -2.06 -4.02 -19.24
C LYS A 190 -2.69 -2.97 -18.31
N GLY A 191 -3.05 -3.37 -17.09
CA GLY A 191 -3.54 -2.41 -16.09
C GLY A 191 -4.41 -3.02 -15.00
N GLU A 192 -4.93 -4.22 -15.20
CA GLU A 192 -5.80 -4.88 -14.24
C GLU A 192 -5.23 -6.24 -13.81
N GLN A 193 -3.91 -6.27 -13.63
CA GLN A 193 -3.16 -7.44 -13.16
C GLN A 193 -2.74 -7.18 -11.72
N PHE A 194 -3.50 -7.70 -10.76
CA PHE A 194 -3.24 -7.54 -9.34
C PHE A 194 -2.86 -8.89 -8.74
N LEU A 195 -1.59 -9.03 -8.42
CA LEU A 195 -1.03 -10.22 -7.79
C LEU A 195 -0.49 -9.87 -6.41
N TYR A 196 -0.88 -10.66 -5.42
CA TYR A 196 -0.48 -10.45 -4.03
C TYR A 196 0.12 -11.73 -3.45
N VAL A 197 1.22 -11.59 -2.73
CA VAL A 197 1.77 -12.64 -1.87
C VAL A 197 1.68 -12.17 -0.43
N ASN A 198 0.97 -12.92 0.40
CA ASN A 198 0.72 -12.57 1.80
C ASN A 198 0.25 -11.11 1.97
N LYS A 199 -0.73 -10.68 1.14
CA LYS A 199 -1.29 -9.33 1.05
C LYS A 199 -0.34 -8.24 0.52
N ARG A 200 0.88 -8.57 0.11
CA ARG A 200 1.80 -7.64 -0.55
C ARG A 200 1.60 -7.69 -2.06
N PHE A 201 1.41 -6.55 -2.67
CA PHE A 201 1.38 -6.44 -4.13
C PHE A 201 2.76 -6.74 -4.70
N ILE A 202 2.81 -7.62 -5.70
CA ILE A 202 4.04 -7.97 -6.41
C ILE A 202 3.89 -7.79 -7.92
N ARG A 203 5.02 -7.55 -8.58
CA ARG A 203 5.14 -7.55 -10.04
C ARG A 203 6.15 -8.62 -10.43
N SER A 204 5.66 -9.80 -10.78
CA SER A 204 6.49 -10.90 -11.24
C SER A 204 6.25 -11.15 -12.73
N GLY A 205 7.28 -10.97 -13.55
CA GLY A 205 7.22 -11.28 -14.97
C GLY A 205 6.92 -12.75 -15.22
N TYR A 206 7.51 -13.62 -14.42
CA TYR A 206 7.33 -15.07 -14.48
C TYR A 206 5.88 -15.47 -14.18
N LEU A 207 5.32 -15.02 -13.06
CA LEU A 207 3.94 -15.36 -12.67
C LEU A 207 2.91 -14.75 -13.65
N ASN A 208 3.15 -13.51 -14.10
CA ASN A 208 2.31 -12.92 -15.14
C ASN A 208 2.31 -13.73 -16.43
N HIS A 209 3.48 -14.25 -16.84
CA HIS A 209 3.61 -15.10 -18.01
C HIS A 209 2.89 -16.45 -17.81
N ALA A 210 3.05 -17.08 -16.65
CA ALA A 210 2.36 -18.32 -16.30
C ALA A 210 0.83 -18.17 -16.36
N ILE A 211 0.28 -17.08 -15.78
CA ILE A 211 -1.15 -16.79 -15.83
C ILE A 211 -1.61 -16.56 -17.29
N LYS A 212 -0.84 -15.80 -18.07
CA LYS A 212 -1.16 -15.57 -19.47
C LYS A 212 -1.16 -16.86 -20.29
N ASN A 213 -0.18 -17.74 -20.07
CA ASN A 213 -0.09 -19.04 -20.74
C ASN A 213 -1.27 -19.96 -20.36
N ALA A 214 -1.66 -19.98 -19.09
CA ALA A 214 -2.84 -20.75 -18.66
C ALA A 214 -4.13 -20.30 -19.37
N MET A 215 -4.19 -19.03 -19.80
CA MET A 215 -5.35 -18.44 -20.48
C MET A 215 -5.18 -18.32 -21.99
N GLN A 216 -4.05 -18.76 -22.58
CA GLN A 216 -3.72 -18.53 -24.00
C GLN A 216 -4.74 -19.08 -25.00
N ASN A 217 -5.43 -20.17 -24.64
CA ASN A 217 -6.42 -20.81 -25.52
C ASN A 217 -7.83 -20.22 -25.39
N ILE A 218 -8.05 -19.29 -24.46
CA ILE A 218 -9.35 -18.70 -24.16
C ILE A 218 -9.40 -17.18 -24.31
N ILE A 219 -8.23 -16.53 -24.48
CA ILE A 219 -8.10 -15.09 -24.77
C ILE A 219 -7.42 -14.89 -26.12
N GLN A 220 -7.64 -13.75 -26.76
CA GLN A 220 -6.95 -13.42 -28.01
C GLN A 220 -5.45 -13.20 -27.76
N PRO A 221 -4.56 -13.55 -28.70
CA PRO A 221 -3.11 -13.53 -28.51
C PRO A 221 -2.52 -12.16 -28.10
N ASP A 222 -3.13 -11.07 -28.58
CA ASP A 222 -2.72 -9.68 -28.31
C ASP A 222 -3.39 -9.06 -27.08
N GLN A 223 -4.16 -9.86 -26.32
CA GLN A 223 -4.89 -9.39 -25.16
C GLN A 223 -4.26 -9.86 -23.84
N TYR A 224 -4.61 -9.15 -22.78
CA TYR A 224 -4.16 -9.41 -21.40
C TYR A 224 -5.38 -9.71 -20.52
N PRO A 225 -5.32 -10.81 -19.75
CA PRO A 225 -6.36 -11.11 -18.78
C PRO A 225 -6.34 -10.10 -17.64
N SER A 226 -7.52 -9.79 -17.09
CA SER A 226 -7.63 -9.11 -15.80
C SER A 226 -7.64 -10.16 -14.70
N TYR A 227 -6.95 -9.90 -13.58
CA TYR A 227 -6.96 -10.79 -12.43
C TYR A 227 -6.65 -10.06 -11.12
N PHE A 228 -7.15 -10.65 -10.03
CA PHE A 228 -7.00 -10.20 -8.65
C PHE A 228 -6.68 -11.44 -7.83
N ILE A 229 -5.42 -11.86 -7.82
CA ILE A 229 -4.97 -13.14 -7.26
C ILE A 229 -4.20 -12.90 -5.97
N PHE A 230 -4.55 -13.66 -4.96
CA PHE A 230 -3.89 -13.69 -3.67
C PHE A 230 -3.26 -15.06 -3.44
N LEU A 231 -1.96 -15.06 -3.26
CA LEU A 231 -1.17 -16.22 -2.88
C LEU A 231 -0.87 -16.13 -1.39
N ARG A 232 -1.19 -17.19 -0.65
CA ARG A 232 -0.78 -17.36 0.73
C ARG A 232 0.25 -18.46 0.79
N ILE A 233 1.44 -18.12 1.24
CA ILE A 233 2.61 -18.99 1.32
C ILE A 233 3.19 -18.82 2.72
N LYS A 234 3.76 -19.88 3.29
CA LYS A 234 4.43 -19.78 4.59
C LYS A 234 5.56 -18.73 4.50
N PRO A 235 5.68 -17.80 5.46
CA PRO A 235 6.73 -16.78 5.43
C PRO A 235 8.15 -17.36 5.35
N SER A 236 8.39 -18.55 5.94
CA SER A 236 9.67 -19.27 5.85
C SER A 236 10.07 -19.69 4.43
N ASP A 237 9.08 -19.83 3.53
CA ASP A 237 9.28 -20.34 2.17
C ASP A 237 9.37 -19.20 1.14
N ILE A 238 9.45 -17.96 1.61
CA ILE A 238 9.53 -16.76 0.79
C ILE A 238 10.75 -15.94 1.17
N ASP A 239 11.58 -15.58 0.19
CA ASP A 239 12.55 -14.51 0.37
C ASP A 239 11.91 -13.15 0.00
N ILE A 240 11.72 -12.29 1.00
CA ILE A 240 11.08 -10.98 0.84
C ILE A 240 12.11 -9.90 0.45
N ASN A 241 13.39 -10.19 0.49
CA ASN A 241 14.47 -9.20 0.45
C ASN A 241 15.19 -9.13 -0.91
N ILE A 242 14.64 -9.72 -1.97
CA ILE A 242 15.27 -9.81 -3.28
C ILE A 242 15.31 -8.46 -4.01
N HIS A 243 14.34 -7.57 -3.78
CA HIS A 243 14.26 -6.27 -4.47
C HIS A 243 14.07 -5.10 -3.51
N PRO A 244 14.78 -3.95 -3.70
CA PRO A 244 14.66 -2.78 -2.83
C PRO A 244 13.23 -2.26 -2.67
N ASN A 245 12.43 -2.33 -3.72
CA ASN A 245 11.02 -1.90 -3.71
C ASN A 245 10.06 -3.00 -3.26
N LYS A 246 10.54 -4.21 -2.94
CA LYS A 246 9.73 -5.36 -2.48
C LYS A 246 8.54 -5.68 -3.39
N ILE A 247 8.71 -5.49 -4.69
CA ILE A 247 7.66 -5.69 -5.71
C ILE A 247 7.86 -7.02 -6.46
N GLU A 248 9.03 -7.66 -6.32
CA GLU A 248 9.36 -8.98 -6.89
C GLU A 248 9.51 -10.03 -5.82
#